data_3a3b1824f2c07a2add5aabbd3fd46b3c
#
_entry.id   3a3b1824f2c07a2add5aabbd3fd46b3c
#
_cell.length_a   1.000
_cell.length_b   1.000
_cell.length_c   1.000
_cell.angle_alpha   90.00
_cell.angle_beta   90.00
_cell.angle_gamma   90.00
#
_symmetry.space_group_name_H-M   'P 1'
#
loop_
_entity.id
_entity.type
_entity.pdbx_description
1 polymer ?
#
loop_
_entity_poly.entity_id
_entity_poly.type
_entity_poly.pdbx_seq_one_letter_code
_entity_poly.pdbx_strand_id
1 'polypeptide(L)'
;GLPMQGEDAVIGTVSPDFRLGFNTNIELYKFRISAVFDWKQGGQMYSGTAGEMNYYGVSKLSGDMRNTEFIVENSVKETGKDADGNSIYAPNDIKVTDAQAYFTRRRSIDESYIYDNSYIKLRELSVSYPVFSKKWLNVNVNVFARNILVWSEMKGFDPEASQGNDNMG
;
A
#
# COMPACT_ATOMS: atom_id res chain seq x y z
N GLY A 1 17.18 5.57 21.31
CA GLY A 1 16.01 5.00 20.67
C GLY A 1 15.79 5.41 19.23
N LEU A 2 16.69 6.20 18.61
CA LEU A 2 16.55 6.55 17.20
C LEU A 2 17.07 5.42 16.29
N PRO A 3 16.39 5.10 15.20
CA PRO A 3 16.82 4.06 14.27
C PRO A 3 18.12 4.46 13.56
N MET A 4 18.92 3.44 13.22
CA MET A 4 20.16 3.61 12.47
C MET A 4 19.99 2.94 11.10
N GLN A 5 20.54 3.59 10.07
CA GLN A 5 20.64 3.00 8.74
C GLN A 5 21.65 1.85 8.76
N GLY A 6 21.27 0.73 8.15
CA GLY A 6 22.15 -0.41 7.94
C GLY A 6 22.96 -0.30 6.65
N GLU A 7 23.54 -1.41 6.23
CA GLU A 7 24.20 -1.53 4.93
C GLU A 7 23.17 -1.67 3.79
N ASP A 8 23.59 -1.30 2.58
CA ASP A 8 22.75 -1.45 1.40
C ASP A 8 22.47 -2.92 1.12
N ALA A 9 21.19 -3.26 1.02
CA ALA A 9 20.71 -4.61 0.80
C ALA A 9 19.50 -4.64 -0.13
N VAL A 10 19.20 -5.80 -0.70
CA VAL A 10 17.95 -6.01 -1.42
C VAL A 10 16.82 -6.11 -0.40
N ILE A 11 15.95 -5.11 -0.36
CA ILE A 11 14.87 -4.97 0.63
C ILE A 11 13.50 -5.44 0.14
N GLY A 12 13.39 -5.87 -1.14
CA GLY A 12 12.11 -6.34 -1.67
C GLY A 12 12.17 -6.75 -3.13
N THR A 13 11.04 -7.24 -3.62
CA THR A 13 10.82 -7.57 -5.03
C THR A 13 9.59 -6.86 -5.57
N VAL A 14 9.72 -6.23 -6.73
CA VAL A 14 8.62 -5.52 -7.41
C VAL A 14 7.72 -6.48 -8.18
N SER A 15 8.26 -7.63 -8.62
CA SER A 15 7.54 -8.59 -9.44
C SER A 15 6.43 -9.26 -8.65
N PRO A 16 5.19 -9.26 -9.16
CA PRO A 16 4.10 -10.00 -8.54
C PRO A 16 4.26 -11.50 -8.77
N ASP A 17 3.68 -12.30 -7.90
CA ASP A 17 3.57 -13.76 -8.05
C ASP A 17 2.68 -14.09 -9.25
N PHE A 18 1.54 -13.37 -9.37
CA PHE A 18 0.67 -13.45 -10.53
C PHE A 18 -0.22 -12.21 -10.68
N ARG A 19 -0.80 -12.08 -11.88
CA ARG A 19 -1.92 -11.19 -12.18
C ARG A 19 -3.05 -11.96 -12.85
N LEU A 20 -4.28 -11.72 -12.42
CA LEU A 20 -5.48 -12.36 -12.93
C LEU A 20 -6.53 -11.33 -13.29
N GLY A 21 -6.97 -11.32 -14.54
CA GLY A 21 -8.16 -10.59 -14.98
C GLY A 21 -9.37 -11.52 -15.03
N PHE A 22 -10.47 -11.13 -14.40
CA PHE A 22 -11.73 -11.87 -14.45
C PHE A 22 -12.84 -10.98 -14.98
N ASN A 23 -13.46 -11.44 -16.06
CA ASN A 23 -14.62 -10.79 -16.69
C ASN A 23 -15.84 -11.67 -16.53
N THR A 24 -16.94 -11.12 -16.07
CA THR A 24 -18.22 -11.83 -15.98
C THR A 24 -19.33 -11.06 -16.66
N ASN A 25 -20.22 -11.80 -17.33
CA ASN A 25 -21.46 -11.30 -17.90
C ASN A 25 -22.59 -12.19 -17.43
N ILE A 26 -23.55 -11.62 -16.74
CA ILE A 26 -24.70 -12.31 -16.17
C ILE A 26 -25.96 -11.73 -16.81
N GLU A 27 -26.77 -12.60 -17.43
CA GLU A 27 -28.10 -12.23 -17.88
C GLU A 27 -29.12 -12.79 -16.90
N LEU A 28 -29.85 -11.89 -16.25
CA LEU A 28 -30.89 -12.22 -15.29
C LEU A 28 -32.19 -11.54 -15.73
N TYR A 29 -33.16 -12.33 -16.19
CA TYR A 29 -34.38 -11.84 -16.84
C TYR A 29 -34.06 -10.93 -18.04
N LYS A 30 -34.29 -9.61 -17.87
CA LYS A 30 -33.98 -8.60 -18.90
C LYS A 30 -32.75 -7.78 -18.54
N PHE A 31 -32.14 -8.01 -17.37
CA PHE A 31 -30.94 -7.32 -16.98
C PHE A 31 -29.71 -8.04 -17.54
N ARG A 32 -28.79 -7.25 -18.08
CA ARG A 32 -27.44 -7.71 -18.39
C ARG A 32 -26.49 -6.98 -17.45
N ILE A 33 -25.77 -7.75 -16.66
CA ILE A 33 -24.80 -7.24 -15.68
C ILE A 33 -23.43 -7.71 -16.13
N SER A 34 -22.50 -6.77 -16.31
CA SER A 34 -21.10 -7.06 -16.62
C SER A 34 -20.20 -6.51 -15.53
N ALA A 35 -19.22 -7.30 -15.11
CA ALA A 35 -18.20 -6.85 -14.15
C ALA A 35 -16.80 -7.29 -14.59
N VAL A 36 -15.83 -6.42 -14.37
CA VAL A 36 -14.41 -6.63 -14.66
C VAL A 36 -13.63 -6.49 -13.38
N PHE A 37 -12.94 -7.56 -13.00
CA PHE A 37 -12.05 -7.60 -11.85
C PHE A 37 -10.60 -7.74 -12.32
N ASP A 38 -9.71 -7.15 -11.53
CA ASP A 38 -8.27 -7.29 -11.68
C ASP A 38 -7.68 -7.64 -10.32
N TRP A 39 -6.93 -8.73 -10.25
CA TRP A 39 -6.25 -9.21 -9.06
C TRP A 39 -4.75 -9.32 -9.32
N LYS A 40 -3.99 -8.60 -8.54
CA LYS A 40 -2.54 -8.73 -8.44
C LYS A 40 -2.21 -9.32 -7.08
N GLN A 41 -1.39 -10.36 -7.05
CA GLN A 41 -0.89 -10.96 -5.85
C GLN A 41 0.63 -10.84 -5.79
N GLY A 42 1.13 -10.42 -4.64
CA GLY A 42 2.57 -10.25 -4.41
C GLY A 42 3.14 -9.00 -5.10
N GLY A 43 4.44 -8.89 -5.03
CA GLY A 43 5.19 -7.70 -5.37
C GLY A 43 5.16 -6.68 -4.24
N GLN A 44 6.23 -5.94 -4.14
CA GLN A 44 6.40 -4.88 -3.13
C GLN A 44 6.62 -3.55 -3.81
N MET A 45 6.24 -2.48 -3.15
CA MET A 45 6.41 -1.12 -3.66
C MET A 45 6.94 -0.22 -2.56
N TYR A 46 7.94 0.59 -2.87
CA TYR A 46 8.42 1.66 -2.02
C TYR A 46 7.44 2.83 -2.04
N SER A 47 7.06 3.34 -0.88
CA SER A 47 6.20 4.50 -0.74
C SER A 47 6.95 5.70 -0.17
N GLY A 48 7.57 6.48 -1.04
CA GLY A 48 8.18 7.75 -0.68
C GLY A 48 7.17 8.73 -0.08
N THR A 49 5.94 8.74 -0.61
CA THR A 49 4.84 9.58 -0.08
C THR A 49 4.55 9.28 1.39
N ALA A 50 4.54 7.99 1.81
CA ALA A 50 4.36 7.63 3.20
C ALA A 50 5.52 8.14 4.09
N GLY A 51 6.75 8.08 3.56
CA GLY A 51 7.94 8.65 4.21
C GLY A 51 7.80 10.14 4.44
N GLU A 52 7.43 10.89 3.40
CA GLU A 52 7.22 12.33 3.49
C GLU A 52 6.08 12.70 4.45
N MET A 53 4.94 12.01 4.36
CA MET A 53 3.81 12.26 5.27
C MET A 53 4.18 12.04 6.73
N ASN A 54 4.98 11.02 7.04
CA ASN A 54 5.49 10.78 8.37
C ASN A 54 6.47 11.87 8.82
N TYR A 55 7.40 12.24 7.93
CA TYR A 55 8.39 13.28 8.20
C TYR A 55 7.75 14.64 8.47
N TYR A 56 6.76 15.05 7.67
CA TYR A 56 6.05 16.31 7.88
C TYR A 56 4.97 16.25 8.97
N GLY A 57 4.77 15.11 9.62
CA GLY A 57 3.83 14.96 10.72
C GLY A 57 2.35 15.01 10.31
N VAL A 58 2.03 14.73 9.04
CA VAL A 58 0.66 14.79 8.49
C VAL A 58 0.01 13.41 8.35
N SER A 59 0.74 12.33 8.63
CA SER A 59 0.16 10.98 8.68
C SER A 59 -0.53 10.72 10.02
N LYS A 60 -1.48 9.77 10.02
CA LYS A 60 -2.10 9.31 11.28
C LYS A 60 -1.04 8.80 12.26
N LEU A 61 -0.07 8.01 11.77
CA LEU A 61 1.01 7.45 12.60
C LEU A 61 1.82 8.55 13.29
N SER A 62 2.29 9.55 12.55
CA SER A 62 3.05 10.66 13.11
C SER A 62 2.20 11.54 14.02
N GLY A 63 0.91 11.67 13.75
CA GLY A 63 -0.03 12.38 14.61
C GLY A 63 -0.23 11.69 15.95
N ASP A 64 -0.44 10.38 15.95
CA ASP A 64 -0.63 9.58 17.16
C ASP A 64 0.64 9.54 18.04
N MET A 65 1.83 9.61 17.43
CA MET A 65 3.12 9.62 18.13
C MET A 65 3.58 11.02 18.57
N ARG A 66 2.95 12.08 18.11
CA ARG A 66 3.29 13.45 18.46
C ARG A 66 3.07 13.69 19.96
N ASN A 67 4.06 14.25 20.62
CA ASN A 67 4.05 14.55 22.07
C ASN A 67 3.92 13.31 22.97
N THR A 68 4.26 12.12 22.48
CA THR A 68 4.30 10.90 23.27
C THR A 68 5.72 10.35 23.34
N GLU A 69 6.08 9.76 24.47
CA GLU A 69 7.30 8.95 24.57
C GLU A 69 6.96 7.50 24.25
N PHE A 70 7.77 6.84 23.46
CA PHE A 70 7.57 5.43 23.10
C PHE A 70 8.88 4.69 22.96
N ILE A 71 8.83 3.37 23.12
CA ILE A 71 9.93 2.47 22.76
C ILE A 71 9.54 1.82 21.43
N VAL A 72 10.47 1.77 20.48
CA VAL A 72 10.23 1.09 19.20
C VAL A 72 10.11 -0.40 19.45
N GLU A 73 8.96 -0.98 19.18
CA GLU A 73 8.70 -2.40 19.38
C GLU A 73 9.58 -3.27 18.49
N ASN A 74 9.96 -4.45 19.00
CA ASN A 74 10.80 -5.43 18.30
C ASN A 74 12.13 -4.86 17.79
N SER A 75 12.64 -3.80 18.43
CA SER A 75 13.93 -3.21 18.10
C SER A 75 15.03 -3.66 19.06
N VAL A 76 16.27 -3.59 18.61
CA VAL A 76 17.46 -3.89 19.41
C VAL A 76 18.33 -2.64 19.54
N LYS A 77 19.12 -2.57 20.61
CA LYS A 77 20.16 -1.58 20.79
C LYS A 77 21.54 -2.27 20.78
N GLU A 78 22.52 -1.61 20.20
CA GLU A 78 23.91 -2.03 20.31
C GLU A 78 24.40 -1.78 21.74
N THR A 79 25.00 -2.79 22.36
CA THR A 79 25.51 -2.73 23.73
C THR A 79 27.05 -2.77 23.79
N GLY A 80 27.70 -3.07 22.67
CA GLY A 80 29.16 -3.14 22.57
C GLY A 80 29.59 -3.95 21.36
N LYS A 81 30.86 -4.28 21.33
CA LYS A 81 31.45 -5.16 20.28
C LYS A 81 32.12 -6.35 20.94
N ASP A 82 32.08 -7.48 20.24
CA ASP A 82 32.82 -8.69 20.60
C ASP A 82 34.34 -8.55 20.30
N ALA A 83 35.09 -9.61 20.59
CA ALA A 83 36.54 -9.64 20.36
C ALA A 83 36.90 -9.58 18.85
N ASP A 84 36.00 -9.96 18.00
CA ASP A 84 36.15 -9.98 16.53
C ASP A 84 35.66 -8.66 15.88
N GLY A 85 35.13 -7.73 16.69
CA GLY A 85 34.65 -6.41 16.25
C GLY A 85 33.19 -6.39 15.81
N ASN A 86 32.42 -7.49 15.94
CA ASN A 86 31.01 -7.54 15.61
C ASN A 86 30.16 -6.87 16.71
N SER A 87 29.10 -6.19 16.31
CA SER A 87 28.19 -5.55 17.26
C SER A 87 27.38 -6.56 18.08
N ILE A 88 27.34 -6.36 19.39
CA ILE A 88 26.50 -7.13 20.33
C ILE A 88 25.20 -6.37 20.53
N TYR A 89 24.07 -7.04 20.37
CA TYR A 89 22.74 -6.46 20.49
C TYR A 89 21.98 -6.99 21.71
N ALA A 90 21.15 -6.13 22.29
CA ALA A 90 20.18 -6.48 23.32
C ALA A 90 18.81 -5.86 22.99
N PRO A 91 17.71 -6.34 23.57
CA PRO A 91 16.40 -5.69 23.39
C PRO A 91 16.46 -4.21 23.73
N ASN A 92 15.82 -3.39 22.90
CA ASN A 92 15.82 -1.94 23.07
C ASN A 92 14.92 -1.53 24.25
N ASP A 93 15.46 -0.77 25.17
CA ASP A 93 14.75 -0.15 26.30
C ASP A 93 14.82 1.39 26.28
N ILE A 94 15.40 1.95 25.21
CA ILE A 94 15.61 3.40 25.09
C ILE A 94 14.35 4.03 24.51
N LYS A 95 13.76 4.95 25.27
CA LYS A 95 12.60 5.71 24.79
C LYS A 95 12.98 6.73 23.73
N VAL A 96 12.12 6.87 22.74
CA VAL A 96 12.08 8.02 21.85
C VAL A 96 11.27 9.11 22.53
N THR A 97 11.89 10.25 22.75
CA THR A 97 11.27 11.44 23.36
C THR A 97 10.97 12.54 22.34
N ASP A 98 11.52 12.41 21.14
CA ASP A 98 11.34 13.33 20.02
C ASP A 98 10.87 12.56 18.80
N ALA A 99 9.55 12.59 18.54
CA ALA A 99 8.95 11.94 17.38
C ALA A 99 9.45 12.53 16.04
N GLN A 100 9.77 13.83 15.99
CA GLN A 100 10.29 14.44 14.77
C GLN A 100 11.68 13.89 14.43
N ALA A 101 12.55 13.78 15.41
CA ALA A 101 13.88 13.20 15.24
C ALA A 101 13.78 11.72 14.81
N TYR A 102 12.82 10.97 15.37
CA TYR A 102 12.55 9.59 14.97
C TYR A 102 12.15 9.47 13.50
N PHE A 103 11.16 10.24 13.06
CA PHE A 103 10.71 10.20 11.66
C PHE A 103 11.75 10.75 10.69
N THR A 104 12.55 11.72 11.09
CA THR A 104 13.69 12.22 10.30
C THR A 104 14.70 11.11 10.03
N ARG A 105 15.04 10.31 11.05
CA ARG A 105 15.93 9.16 10.88
C ARG A 105 15.30 8.04 10.09
N ARG A 106 14.04 7.71 10.40
CA ARG A 106 13.32 6.64 9.73
C ARG A 106 13.13 6.89 8.24
N ARG A 107 13.01 8.16 7.81
CA ARG A 107 12.90 8.55 6.40
C ARG A 107 14.07 8.07 5.55
N SER A 108 15.28 7.97 6.12
CA SER A 108 16.47 7.48 5.40
C SER A 108 16.61 5.95 5.42
N ILE A 109 15.62 5.23 5.91
CA ILE A 109 15.60 3.75 5.96
C ILE A 109 14.47 3.27 5.06
N ASP A 110 14.78 3.02 3.81
CA ASP A 110 13.80 2.70 2.75
C ASP A 110 12.97 1.46 3.07
N GLU A 111 13.54 0.46 3.74
CA GLU A 111 12.84 -0.73 4.20
C GLU A 111 11.59 -0.42 5.03
N SER A 112 11.61 0.69 5.77
CA SER A 112 10.48 1.16 6.59
C SER A 112 9.25 1.56 5.78
N TYR A 113 9.40 1.73 4.48
CA TYR A 113 8.38 2.22 3.54
C TYR A 113 8.13 1.27 2.37
N ILE A 114 8.56 0.02 2.51
CA ILE A 114 8.22 -1.06 1.60
C ILE A 114 6.88 -1.65 2.02
N TYR A 115 5.93 -1.70 1.11
CA TYR A 115 4.58 -2.23 1.31
C TYR A 115 4.28 -3.36 0.35
N ASP A 116 3.48 -4.32 0.79
CA ASP A 116 2.88 -5.31 -0.10
C ASP A 116 1.94 -4.60 -1.09
N ASN A 117 2.15 -4.85 -2.37
CA ASN A 117 1.41 -4.23 -3.45
C ASN A 117 0.36 -5.18 -4.07
N SER A 118 -0.16 -6.08 -3.26
CA SER A 118 -1.30 -6.93 -3.62
C SER A 118 -2.59 -6.14 -3.61
N TYR A 119 -3.44 -6.38 -4.60
CA TYR A 119 -4.75 -5.76 -4.66
C TYR A 119 -5.77 -6.61 -5.43
N ILE A 120 -7.05 -6.34 -5.15
CA ILE A 120 -8.18 -6.72 -5.98
C ILE A 120 -8.94 -5.45 -6.33
N LYS A 121 -9.15 -5.18 -7.62
CA LYS A 121 -9.91 -4.03 -8.10
C LYS A 121 -11.15 -4.47 -8.85
N LEU A 122 -12.28 -3.82 -8.55
CA LEU A 122 -13.46 -3.84 -9.44
C LEU A 122 -13.33 -2.68 -10.42
N ARG A 123 -12.81 -3.00 -11.62
CA ARG A 123 -12.48 -2.02 -12.65
C ARG A 123 -13.71 -1.42 -13.29
N GLU A 124 -14.67 -2.25 -13.60
CA GLU A 124 -15.88 -1.84 -14.26
C GLU A 124 -17.06 -2.68 -13.79
N LEU A 125 -18.19 -2.02 -13.62
CA LEU A 125 -19.50 -2.64 -13.40
C LEU A 125 -20.49 -1.94 -14.34
N SER A 126 -21.22 -2.70 -15.10
CA SER A 126 -22.28 -2.16 -15.93
C SER A 126 -23.57 -2.96 -15.76
N VAL A 127 -24.69 -2.25 -15.82
CA VAL A 127 -26.03 -2.83 -15.80
C VAL A 127 -26.82 -2.26 -16.96
N SER A 128 -27.31 -3.14 -17.81
CA SER A 128 -28.08 -2.81 -19.00
C SER A 128 -29.49 -3.37 -18.88
N TYR A 129 -30.49 -2.57 -19.25
CA TYR A 129 -31.89 -2.96 -19.28
C TYR A 129 -32.59 -2.48 -20.55
N PRO A 130 -33.24 -3.37 -21.31
CA PRO A 130 -34.06 -3.00 -22.48
C PRO A 130 -35.39 -2.41 -21.98
N VAL A 131 -35.54 -1.10 -22.10
CA VAL A 131 -36.75 -0.38 -21.66
C VAL A 131 -37.87 -0.55 -22.66
N PHE A 132 -37.50 -0.55 -23.94
CA PHE A 132 -38.47 -0.64 -25.03
C PHE A 132 -37.88 -1.40 -26.21
N SER A 133 -38.66 -2.33 -26.75
CA SER A 133 -38.27 -3.09 -27.92
C SER A 133 -39.47 -3.30 -28.84
N LYS A 134 -39.43 -2.70 -30.03
CA LYS A 134 -40.37 -2.92 -31.13
C LYS A 134 -39.62 -3.11 -32.44
N LYS A 135 -40.34 -3.61 -33.46
CA LYS A 135 -39.78 -3.98 -34.77
C LYS A 135 -38.95 -2.86 -35.42
N TRP A 136 -39.20 -1.61 -35.09
CA TRP A 136 -38.55 -0.44 -35.66
C TRP A 136 -37.71 0.39 -34.68
N LEU A 137 -37.76 0.10 -33.34
CA LEU A 137 -37.02 0.83 -32.32
C LEU A 137 -36.69 -0.07 -31.11
N ASN A 138 -35.42 -0.11 -30.75
CA ASN A 138 -34.95 -0.73 -29.53
C ASN A 138 -34.24 0.34 -28.65
N VAL A 139 -34.71 0.48 -27.42
CA VAL A 139 -34.14 1.41 -26.45
C VAL A 139 -33.61 0.62 -25.27
N ASN A 140 -32.29 0.71 -25.04
CA ASN A 140 -31.61 0.14 -23.90
C ASN A 140 -31.08 1.28 -23.02
N VAL A 141 -31.22 1.14 -21.70
CA VAL A 141 -30.59 2.02 -20.72
C VAL A 141 -29.42 1.27 -20.11
N ASN A 142 -28.24 1.91 -20.14
CA ASN A 142 -27.02 1.38 -19.54
C ASN A 142 -26.56 2.32 -18.44
N VAL A 143 -26.29 1.74 -17.26
CA VAL A 143 -25.59 2.41 -16.16
C VAL A 143 -24.25 1.71 -16.00
N PHE A 144 -23.17 2.47 -15.97
CA PHE A 144 -21.84 1.91 -15.77
C PHE A 144 -21.04 2.78 -14.79
N ALA A 145 -20.15 2.12 -14.08
CA ALA A 145 -19.20 2.79 -13.20
C ALA A 145 -17.83 2.13 -13.38
N ARG A 146 -16.76 2.94 -13.23
CA ARG A 146 -15.37 2.50 -13.35
C ARG A 146 -14.60 2.79 -12.09
N ASN A 147 -13.56 1.96 -11.81
CA ASN A 147 -12.69 2.10 -10.64
C ASN A 147 -13.48 2.19 -9.33
N ILE A 148 -14.44 1.29 -9.14
CA ILE A 148 -15.47 1.38 -8.11
C ILE A 148 -14.91 1.01 -6.74
N LEU A 149 -14.13 -0.06 -6.67
CA LEU A 149 -13.61 -0.62 -5.43
C LEU A 149 -12.18 -1.08 -5.61
N VAL A 150 -11.39 -0.84 -4.57
CA VAL A 150 -10.01 -1.33 -4.42
C VAL A 150 -9.89 -1.96 -3.04
N TRP A 151 -9.49 -3.21 -3.00
CA TRP A 151 -9.04 -3.89 -1.80
C TRP A 151 -7.52 -4.08 -1.92
N SER A 152 -6.76 -3.47 -1.02
CA SER A 152 -5.30 -3.48 -1.04
C SER A 152 -4.75 -3.49 0.38
N GLU A 153 -3.62 -4.13 0.58
CA GLU A 153 -2.83 -4.02 1.80
C GLU A 153 -2.22 -2.63 1.97
N MET A 154 -1.94 -1.95 0.87
CA MET A 154 -1.44 -0.57 0.86
C MET A 154 -2.59 0.40 1.15
N LYS A 155 -2.74 0.77 2.42
CA LYS A 155 -3.81 1.68 2.86
C LYS A 155 -3.43 3.14 2.63
N GLY A 156 -4.37 3.90 2.05
CA GLY A 156 -4.20 5.34 1.83
C GLY A 156 -3.53 5.73 0.52
N PHE A 157 -3.10 4.76 -0.29
CA PHE A 157 -2.48 4.97 -1.59
C PHE A 157 -3.10 4.04 -2.63
N ASP A 158 -3.13 4.47 -3.88
CA ASP A 158 -3.49 3.58 -4.98
C ASP A 158 -2.30 2.66 -5.29
N PRO A 159 -2.46 1.33 -5.22
CA PRO A 159 -1.39 0.38 -5.49
C PRO A 159 -0.88 0.41 -6.95
N GLU A 160 -1.53 1.16 -7.83
CA GLU A 160 -1.08 1.38 -9.21
C GLU A 160 -0.52 2.79 -9.46
N ALA A 161 -0.67 3.70 -8.50
CA ALA A 161 -0.06 5.02 -8.60
C ALA A 161 1.44 4.91 -8.31
N SER A 162 2.21 4.58 -9.32
CA SER A 162 3.67 4.50 -9.24
C SER A 162 4.31 5.18 -10.43
N GLN A 163 5.43 5.86 -10.19
CA GLN A 163 6.37 6.24 -11.23
C GLN A 163 7.58 5.30 -11.11
N GLY A 164 7.68 4.34 -12.04
CA GLY A 164 8.71 3.30 -11.93
C GLY A 164 8.36 2.26 -10.86
N ASN A 165 9.22 2.09 -9.86
CA ASN A 165 9.07 1.09 -8.80
C ASN A 165 8.61 1.68 -7.46
N ASP A 166 8.21 2.92 -7.43
CA ASP A 166 7.73 3.64 -6.26
C ASP A 166 6.40 4.36 -6.51
N ASN A 167 5.85 4.96 -5.49
CA ASN A 167 4.63 5.76 -5.59
C ASN A 167 4.89 7.26 -5.39
N MET A 168 6.10 7.71 -5.67
CA MET A 168 6.40 9.14 -5.77
C MET A 168 5.90 9.64 -7.13
N GLY A 169 4.69 10.13 -7.16
CA GLY A 169 4.08 10.79 -8.29
C GLY A 169 3.98 12.28 -8.09
#